data_37186f8b1863f2fcb81feedf99270836
#
_entry.id   37186f8b1863f2fcb81feedf99270836
#
_cell.length_a   1.000
_cell.length_b   1.000
_cell.length_c   1.000
_cell.angle_alpha   90.00
_cell.angle_beta   90.00
_cell.angle_gamma   90.00
#
_symmetry.space_group_name_H-M   'P 1'
#
loop_
_entity.id
_entity.type
_entity.pdbx_description
1 polymer ?
#
loop_
_entity_poly.entity_id
_entity_poly.type
_entity_poly.pdbx_seq_one_letter_code
_entity_poly.pdbx_strand_id
1 'polypeptide(L)'
;NFDQILSTSGKLNNASLNKLSAAKYANGLAEKGSMAWNAVDDSYAKFLANDKGGMTYYNATSYAFGQHEYGYIGEYDFNVSGNINDRVFLGATFGLHDVNYRGNKLYAENDATGALSDNYEQLKIDGTGFDVKFGAIFRPIAESPFRIGLYVNTPVFYDLTMRGAYD
;
A
#
# COMPACT_ATOMS: atom_id res chain seq x y z
N ASN A 1 4.05 11.70 7.64
CA ASN A 1 3.60 12.15 6.31
C ASN A 1 4.62 11.78 5.26
N PHE A 2 4.15 11.31 4.14
CA PHE A 2 4.94 11.16 2.93
C PHE A 2 4.12 11.66 1.74
N ASP A 3 4.83 12.15 0.74
CA ASP A 3 4.28 12.60 -0.53
C ASP A 3 5.38 12.40 -1.57
N GLN A 4 5.15 11.51 -2.53
CA GLN A 4 6.13 11.12 -3.53
C GLN A 4 5.50 11.08 -4.91
N ILE A 5 6.11 11.79 -5.83
CA ILE A 5 5.73 11.78 -7.24
C ILE A 5 6.87 11.20 -8.06
N LEU A 6 6.55 10.22 -8.88
CA LEU A 6 7.46 9.64 -9.86
C LEU A 6 6.85 9.79 -11.25
N SER A 7 7.65 10.26 -12.20
CA SER A 7 7.24 10.34 -13.60
C SER A 7 8.39 9.90 -14.50
N THR A 8 8.09 9.05 -15.47
CA THR A 8 9.05 8.59 -16.46
C THR A 8 8.37 8.37 -17.80
N SER A 9 9.13 8.53 -18.89
CA SER A 9 8.66 8.26 -20.24
C SER A 9 9.81 7.77 -21.09
N GLY A 10 9.52 7.08 -22.18
CA GLY A 10 10.56 6.57 -23.07
C GLY A 10 10.01 6.05 -24.39
N LYS A 11 10.95 5.70 -25.26
CA LYS A 11 10.67 5.00 -26.50
C LYS A 11 10.65 3.50 -26.26
N LEU A 12 9.78 2.81 -26.97
CA LEU A 12 9.67 1.36 -26.94
C LEU A 12 10.10 0.75 -28.27
N ASN A 13 10.86 -0.32 -28.16
CA ASN A 13 11.19 -1.18 -29.30
C ASN A 13 10.16 -2.31 -29.34
N ASN A 14 9.19 -2.20 -30.24
CA ASN A 14 8.21 -3.24 -30.56
C ASN A 14 7.88 -4.25 -29.46
N ALA A 15 6.70 -4.13 -28.89
CA ALA A 15 5.99 -5.23 -28.23
C ALA A 15 6.36 -5.59 -26.78
N SER A 16 7.35 -5.00 -26.12
CA SER A 16 7.68 -5.50 -24.77
C SER A 16 6.69 -5.10 -23.68
N LEU A 17 6.01 -3.96 -23.79
CA LEU A 17 5.09 -3.47 -22.77
C LEU A 17 3.61 -3.75 -23.06
N ASN A 18 3.21 -3.91 -24.32
CA ASN A 18 1.90 -4.45 -24.68
C ASN A 18 1.67 -5.84 -24.08
N LYS A 19 2.76 -6.60 -23.89
CA LYS A 19 2.74 -7.87 -23.17
C LYS A 19 2.36 -7.71 -21.71
N LEU A 20 2.56 -6.54 -21.11
CA LEU A 20 2.25 -6.31 -19.71
C LEU A 20 0.74 -6.30 -19.47
N SER A 21 -0.04 -5.62 -20.31
CA SER A 21 -1.51 -5.63 -20.21
C SER A 21 -2.08 -7.02 -20.50
N ALA A 22 -1.55 -7.71 -21.53
CA ALA A 22 -1.94 -9.09 -21.81
C ALA A 22 -1.50 -10.06 -20.70
N ALA A 23 -0.34 -9.85 -20.08
CA ALA A 23 0.11 -10.65 -18.94
C ALA A 23 -0.72 -10.42 -17.69
N LYS A 24 -1.16 -9.21 -17.42
CA LYS A 24 -2.12 -8.92 -16.34
C LYS A 24 -3.42 -9.70 -16.53
N TYR A 25 -3.95 -9.70 -17.74
CA TYR A 25 -5.14 -10.47 -18.08
C TYR A 25 -4.92 -11.98 -17.94
N ALA A 26 -3.83 -12.50 -18.52
CA ALA A 26 -3.49 -13.92 -18.48
C ALA A 26 -3.18 -14.44 -17.06
N ASN A 27 -2.67 -13.59 -16.18
CA ASN A 27 -2.35 -13.95 -14.80
C ASN A 27 -3.53 -13.80 -13.83
N GLY A 28 -4.75 -13.66 -14.33
CA GLY A 28 -5.96 -13.61 -13.52
C GLY A 28 -6.19 -12.28 -12.79
N LEU A 29 -5.36 -11.26 -13.02
CA LEU A 29 -5.63 -9.90 -12.50
C LEU A 29 -6.85 -9.28 -13.15
N ALA A 30 -7.30 -9.84 -14.27
CA ALA A 30 -8.50 -9.49 -15.01
C ALA A 30 -9.49 -10.67 -15.10
N GLU A 31 -9.54 -11.54 -14.10
CA GLU A 31 -10.54 -12.60 -14.04
C GLU A 31 -11.93 -12.03 -13.80
N LYS A 32 -12.93 -12.66 -14.45
CA LYS A 32 -14.32 -12.28 -14.28
C LYS A 32 -14.73 -12.35 -12.82
N GLY A 33 -15.23 -11.22 -12.29
CA GLY A 33 -15.58 -11.09 -10.88
C GLY A 33 -14.44 -10.58 -9.99
N SER A 34 -13.21 -10.47 -10.51
CA SER A 34 -12.15 -9.75 -9.85
C SER A 34 -12.31 -8.25 -10.04
N MET A 35 -11.64 -7.46 -9.19
CA MET A 35 -11.63 -6.00 -9.33
C MET A 35 -11.01 -5.56 -10.66
N ALA A 36 -9.98 -6.27 -11.14
CA ALA A 36 -9.34 -6.02 -12.42
C ALA A 36 -10.25 -6.41 -13.61
N TRP A 37 -11.09 -7.42 -13.47
CA TRP A 37 -12.07 -7.77 -14.50
C TRP A 37 -13.15 -6.72 -14.66
N ASN A 38 -13.60 -6.12 -13.56
CA ASN A 38 -14.62 -5.05 -13.63
C ASN A 38 -14.10 -3.77 -14.28
N ALA A 39 -12.79 -3.58 -14.32
CA ALA A 39 -12.12 -2.47 -14.98
C ALA A 39 -11.76 -2.76 -16.45
N VAL A 40 -11.61 -4.03 -16.81
CA VAL A 40 -11.35 -4.49 -18.18
C VAL A 40 -12.65 -5.06 -18.74
N ASP A 41 -13.33 -4.32 -19.58
CA ASP A 41 -14.58 -4.76 -20.17
C ASP A 41 -14.36 -5.90 -21.20
N ASP A 42 -15.46 -6.56 -21.58
CA ASP A 42 -15.42 -7.63 -22.58
C ASP A 42 -14.86 -7.16 -23.94
N SER A 43 -14.95 -5.88 -24.24
CA SER A 43 -14.43 -5.32 -25.49
C SER A 43 -12.92 -5.31 -25.51
N TYR A 44 -12.29 -4.98 -24.40
CA TYR A 44 -10.84 -5.02 -24.25
C TYR A 44 -10.30 -6.45 -24.32
N ALA A 45 -10.96 -7.39 -23.64
CA ALA A 45 -10.59 -8.81 -23.71
C ALA A 45 -10.71 -9.38 -25.12
N LYS A 46 -11.78 -9.06 -25.85
CA LYS A 46 -11.98 -9.45 -27.26
C LYS A 46 -10.96 -8.82 -28.19
N PHE A 47 -10.54 -7.61 -27.90
CA PHE A 47 -9.57 -6.89 -28.69
C PHE A 47 -8.15 -7.51 -28.57
N LEU A 48 -7.80 -8.02 -27.38
CA LEU A 48 -6.53 -8.71 -27.16
C LEU A 48 -6.54 -10.17 -27.65
N ALA A 49 -7.71 -10.80 -27.74
CA ALA A 49 -7.84 -12.17 -28.23
C ALA A 49 -7.72 -12.23 -29.75
N ASN A 50 -6.98 -13.21 -30.27
CA ASN A 50 -6.95 -13.49 -31.70
C ASN A 50 -7.71 -14.77 -32.03
N ASP A 51 -8.06 -14.96 -33.32
CA ASP A 51 -8.84 -16.10 -33.83
C ASP A 51 -8.17 -17.46 -33.61
N LYS A 52 -6.90 -17.48 -33.20
CA LYS A 52 -6.12 -18.70 -32.96
C LYS A 52 -6.02 -19.06 -31.47
N GLY A 53 -6.80 -18.41 -30.61
CA GLY A 53 -6.80 -18.63 -29.15
C GLY A 53 -5.58 -18.03 -28.43
N GLY A 54 -4.82 -17.17 -29.09
CA GLY A 54 -3.72 -16.41 -28.50
C GLY A 54 -4.09 -14.94 -28.26
N MET A 55 -3.16 -14.20 -27.71
CA MET A 55 -3.30 -12.76 -27.50
C MET A 55 -2.63 -11.97 -28.63
N THR A 56 -3.30 -10.91 -29.07
CA THR A 56 -2.74 -9.94 -30.01
C THR A 56 -2.08 -8.81 -29.21
N TYR A 57 -0.89 -8.42 -29.64
CA TYR A 57 -0.15 -7.32 -29.03
C TYR A 57 -0.06 -6.15 -30.00
N TYR A 58 -0.20 -4.94 -29.47
CA TYR A 58 0.10 -3.73 -30.24
C TYR A 58 1.61 -3.52 -30.35
N ASN A 59 2.01 -2.86 -31.41
CA ASN A 59 3.35 -2.35 -31.55
C ASN A 59 3.46 -0.97 -30.88
N ALA A 60 3.71 -0.96 -29.61
CA ALA A 60 3.92 0.29 -28.88
C ALA A 60 5.27 0.92 -29.25
N THR A 61 5.26 2.24 -29.45
CA THR A 61 6.43 3.04 -29.82
C THR A 61 6.96 3.88 -28.69
N SER A 62 6.08 4.22 -27.74
CA SER A 62 6.45 5.01 -26.57
C SER A 62 5.53 4.71 -25.37
N TYR A 63 6.01 5.05 -24.20
CA TYR A 63 5.26 4.95 -22.96
C TYR A 63 5.42 6.20 -22.11
N ALA A 64 4.44 6.42 -21.25
CA ALA A 64 4.50 7.36 -20.12
C ALA A 64 4.01 6.65 -18.86
N PHE A 65 4.71 6.88 -17.77
CA PHE A 65 4.34 6.37 -16.45
C PHE A 65 4.36 7.50 -15.45
N GLY A 66 3.29 7.62 -14.68
CA GLY A 66 3.18 8.55 -13.56
C GLY A 66 2.68 7.81 -12.32
N GLN A 67 3.25 8.14 -11.18
CA GLN A 67 2.84 7.61 -9.89
C GLN A 67 2.84 8.74 -8.86
N HIS A 68 1.77 8.81 -8.08
CA HIS A 68 1.67 9.72 -6.95
C HIS A 68 1.19 8.93 -5.74
N GLU A 69 2.03 8.85 -4.75
CA GLU A 69 1.74 8.17 -3.48
C GLU A 69 1.86 9.20 -2.34
N TYR A 70 0.83 9.29 -1.53
CA TYR A 70 0.82 10.19 -0.39
C TYR A 70 0.00 9.62 0.76
N GLY A 71 0.31 10.08 1.95
CA GLY A 71 -0.40 9.64 3.14
C GLY A 71 0.35 9.89 4.43
N TYR A 72 -0.17 9.30 5.48
CA TYR A 72 0.43 9.38 6.80
C TYR A 72 0.04 8.17 7.65
N ILE A 73 0.87 7.91 8.64
CA ILE A 73 0.53 7.14 9.82
C ILE A 73 0.70 8.09 11.00
N GLY A 74 -0.39 8.36 11.69
CA GLY A 74 -0.41 9.13 12.93
C GLY A 74 -0.38 8.19 14.13
N GLU A 75 0.35 8.53 15.16
CA GLU A 75 0.36 7.83 16.45
C GLU A 75 0.09 8.83 17.56
N TYR A 76 -0.85 8.50 18.42
CA TYR A 76 -1.24 9.29 19.59
C TYR A 76 -1.04 8.43 20.83
N ASP A 77 -0.02 8.74 21.62
CA ASP A 77 0.31 8.03 22.84
C ASP A 77 -0.23 8.73 24.09
N PHE A 78 -1.03 8.02 24.84
CA PHE A 78 -1.52 8.44 26.16
C PHE A 78 -0.75 7.66 27.22
N ASN A 79 0.07 8.36 27.99
CA ASN A 79 0.89 7.76 29.03
C ASN A 79 0.36 8.11 30.42
N VAL A 80 0.23 7.08 31.26
CA VAL A 80 -0.05 7.21 32.68
C VAL A 80 1.04 6.50 33.47
N SER A 81 1.64 7.21 34.41
CA SER A 81 2.68 6.64 35.25
C SER A 81 2.49 6.99 36.72
N GLY A 82 2.93 6.10 37.57
CA GLY A 82 2.83 6.27 39.03
C GLY A 82 4.06 5.72 39.76
N ASN A 83 4.37 6.29 40.89
CA ASN A 83 5.44 5.88 41.77
C ASN A 83 4.86 5.50 43.13
N ILE A 84 5.23 4.33 43.63
CA ILE A 84 4.82 3.82 44.94
C ILE A 84 6.03 3.74 45.83
N ASN A 85 6.08 4.62 46.84
CA ASN A 85 7.12 4.66 47.88
C ASN A 85 8.57 4.69 47.36
N ASP A 86 8.80 5.29 46.20
CA ASP A 86 10.10 5.34 45.53
C ASP A 86 10.75 3.98 45.27
N ARG A 87 9.96 2.90 45.34
CA ARG A 87 10.41 1.53 45.13
C ARG A 87 9.83 0.88 43.88
N VAL A 88 8.60 1.22 43.56
CA VAL A 88 7.90 0.67 42.40
C VAL A 88 7.41 1.80 41.52
N PHE A 89 7.87 1.79 40.30
CA PHE A 89 7.43 2.72 39.26
C PHE A 89 6.65 1.92 38.23
N LEU A 90 5.43 2.33 37.97
CA LEU A 90 4.55 1.68 37.00
C LEU A 90 4.22 2.69 35.92
N GLY A 91 4.18 2.23 34.68
CA GLY A 91 3.76 3.02 33.54
C GLY A 91 2.91 2.21 32.57
N ALA A 92 1.89 2.81 32.04
CA ALA A 92 1.10 2.24 30.96
C ALA A 92 0.91 3.30 29.87
N THR A 93 1.08 2.89 28.63
CA THR A 93 0.85 3.73 27.46
C THR A 93 -0.19 3.08 26.57
N PHE A 94 -1.17 3.86 26.14
CA PHE A 94 -2.17 3.48 25.15
C PHE A 94 -1.86 4.24 23.87
N GLY A 95 -1.51 3.49 22.83
CA GLY A 95 -1.26 4.03 21.49
C GLY A 95 -2.48 3.90 20.61
N LEU A 96 -2.88 5.00 19.97
CA LEU A 96 -3.87 5.03 18.91
C LEU A 96 -3.19 5.38 17.60
N HIS A 97 -3.45 4.58 16.56
CA HIS A 97 -2.87 4.76 15.24
C HIS A 97 -3.95 5.15 14.24
N ASP A 98 -3.65 6.12 13.39
CA ASP A 98 -4.47 6.54 12.27
C ASP A 98 -3.68 6.36 10.97
N VAL A 99 -4.20 5.54 10.07
CA VAL A 99 -3.54 5.17 8.81
C VAL A 99 -4.33 5.74 7.65
N ASN A 100 -3.66 6.50 6.81
CA ASN A 100 -4.22 7.03 5.58
C ASN A 100 -3.19 6.92 4.46
N TYR A 101 -3.50 6.15 3.43
CA TYR A 101 -2.66 5.98 2.26
C TYR A 101 -3.47 6.18 0.98
N ARG A 102 -2.88 6.87 0.03
CA ARG A 102 -3.40 7.07 -1.32
C ARG A 102 -2.29 6.82 -2.32
N GLY A 103 -2.57 5.97 -3.30
CA GLY A 103 -1.69 5.70 -4.42
C GLY A 103 -2.46 5.83 -5.72
N ASN A 104 -1.92 6.61 -6.64
CA ASN A 104 -2.45 6.76 -7.99
C ASN A 104 -1.33 6.44 -8.97
N LYS A 105 -1.60 5.58 -9.94
CA LYS A 105 -0.65 5.22 -11.00
C LYS A 105 -1.34 5.37 -12.34
N LEU A 106 -0.65 6.00 -13.27
CA LEU A 106 -1.05 6.09 -14.66
C LEU A 106 0.05 5.48 -15.50
N TYR A 107 -0.31 4.55 -16.34
CA TYR A 107 0.56 3.99 -17.36
C TYR A 107 -0.09 4.12 -18.73
N ALA A 108 0.58 4.72 -19.66
CA ALA A 108 0.08 4.93 -21.01
C ALA A 108 1.08 4.46 -22.07
N GLU A 109 0.59 3.87 -23.12
CA GLU A 109 1.36 3.46 -24.29
C GLU A 109 0.79 4.10 -25.56
N ASN A 110 1.67 4.55 -26.46
CA ASN A 110 1.30 4.95 -27.81
C ASN A 110 1.77 3.93 -28.82
N ASP A 111 0.94 3.63 -29.79
CA ASP A 111 1.35 2.84 -30.95
C ASP A 111 1.89 3.71 -32.09
N ALA A 112 2.30 3.07 -33.20
CA ALA A 112 2.82 3.75 -34.40
C ALA A 112 1.77 4.63 -35.10
N THR A 113 0.49 4.42 -34.86
CA THR A 113 -0.62 5.21 -35.41
C THR A 113 -1.02 6.39 -34.53
N GLY A 114 -0.42 6.49 -33.33
CA GLY A 114 -0.75 7.50 -32.33
C GLY A 114 -1.95 7.12 -31.46
N ALA A 115 -2.45 5.88 -31.56
CA ALA A 115 -3.50 5.40 -30.65
C ALA A 115 -2.90 5.24 -29.25
N LEU A 116 -3.61 5.73 -28.27
CA LEU A 116 -3.25 5.70 -26.86
C LEU A 116 -3.99 4.53 -26.17
N SER A 117 -3.23 3.71 -25.46
CA SER A 117 -3.79 2.77 -24.49
C SER A 117 -3.27 3.14 -23.11
N ASP A 118 -4.14 3.42 -22.20
CA ASP A 118 -3.81 3.81 -20.84
C ASP A 118 -4.41 2.85 -19.82
N ASN A 119 -3.84 2.88 -18.64
CA ASN A 119 -4.27 2.10 -17.50
C ASN A 119 -4.09 2.96 -16.25
N TYR A 120 -5.17 3.21 -15.57
CA TYR A 120 -5.19 3.98 -14.35
C TYR A 120 -5.49 3.08 -13.15
N GLU A 121 -4.60 3.13 -12.18
CA GLU A 121 -4.74 2.37 -10.93
C GLU A 121 -4.86 3.34 -9.76
N GLN A 122 -5.83 3.08 -8.90
CA GLN A 122 -6.04 3.84 -7.69
C GLN A 122 -6.11 2.90 -6.50
N LEU A 123 -5.33 3.19 -5.45
CA LEU A 123 -5.34 2.45 -4.20
C LEU A 123 -5.55 3.42 -3.03
N LYS A 124 -6.52 3.09 -2.20
CA LYS A 124 -6.83 3.82 -0.98
C LYS A 124 -6.82 2.84 0.19
N ILE A 125 -6.05 3.17 1.24
CA ILE A 125 -6.06 2.44 2.50
C ILE A 125 -6.33 3.43 3.62
N ASP A 126 -7.40 3.17 4.36
CA ASP A 126 -7.77 3.92 5.55
C ASP A 126 -7.95 2.94 6.71
N GLY A 127 -7.62 3.36 7.90
CA GLY A 127 -7.89 2.57 9.08
C GLY A 127 -7.32 3.13 10.35
N THR A 128 -7.62 2.43 11.41
CA THR A 128 -7.17 2.76 12.75
C THR A 128 -6.51 1.56 13.39
N GLY A 129 -5.65 1.82 14.36
CA GLY A 129 -5.02 0.77 15.14
C GLY A 129 -4.88 1.19 16.59
N PHE A 130 -4.62 0.22 17.44
CA PHE A 130 -4.30 0.47 18.83
C PHE A 130 -3.24 -0.51 19.34
N ASP A 131 -2.47 -0.07 20.30
CA ASP A 131 -1.54 -0.89 21.07
C ASP A 131 -1.52 -0.46 22.53
N VAL A 132 -0.98 -1.33 23.38
CA VAL A 132 -0.79 -1.08 24.80
C VAL A 132 0.64 -1.46 25.18
N LYS A 133 1.31 -0.54 25.87
CA LYS A 133 2.65 -0.73 26.40
C LYS A 133 2.59 -0.66 27.92
N PHE A 134 3.21 -1.58 28.60
CA PHE A 134 3.26 -1.62 30.06
C PHE A 134 4.69 -1.75 30.54
N GLY A 135 5.08 -0.90 31.47
CA GLY A 135 6.41 -0.90 32.08
C GLY A 135 6.34 -0.88 33.59
N ALA A 136 7.24 -1.61 34.21
CA ALA A 136 7.43 -1.59 35.65
C ALA A 136 8.92 -1.54 35.99
N ILE A 137 9.29 -0.69 36.93
CA ILE A 137 10.66 -0.64 37.49
C ILE A 137 10.54 -0.88 38.99
N PHE A 138 11.31 -1.82 39.47
CA PHE A 138 11.36 -2.17 40.87
C PHE A 138 12.76 -1.89 41.47
N ARG A 139 12.77 -1.18 42.59
CA ARG A 139 13.99 -0.87 43.38
C ARG A 139 13.96 -1.65 44.70
N PRO A 140 14.59 -2.85 44.77
CA PRO A 140 14.44 -3.72 45.94
C PRO A 140 15.12 -3.18 47.20
N ILE A 141 16.21 -2.42 47.04
CA ILE A 141 17.00 -1.89 48.15
C ILE A 141 17.02 -0.37 48.06
N ALA A 142 16.47 0.34 49.03
CA ALA A 142 16.31 1.80 49.00
C ALA A 142 17.64 2.58 48.92
N GLU A 143 18.70 2.06 49.52
CA GLU A 143 20.03 2.68 49.57
C GLU A 143 20.93 2.27 48.41
N SER A 144 20.49 1.31 47.58
CA SER A 144 21.23 0.82 46.42
C SER A 144 20.75 1.47 45.11
N PRO A 145 21.64 1.79 44.17
CA PRO A 145 21.24 2.24 42.85
C PRO A 145 20.66 1.10 41.98
N PHE A 146 20.63 -0.14 42.45
CA PHE A 146 20.15 -1.32 41.72
C PHE A 146 18.63 -1.23 41.43
N ARG A 147 18.27 -1.43 40.16
CA ARG A 147 16.88 -1.39 39.68
C ARG A 147 16.64 -2.55 38.73
N ILE A 148 15.48 -3.13 38.79
CA ILE A 148 14.99 -4.16 37.86
C ILE A 148 13.83 -3.55 37.06
N GLY A 149 13.95 -3.56 35.74
CA GLY A 149 12.90 -3.10 34.82
C GLY A 149 12.28 -4.25 34.05
N LEU A 150 10.97 -4.21 33.90
CA LEU A 150 10.18 -5.07 33.02
C LEU A 150 9.39 -4.19 32.06
N TYR A 151 9.38 -4.60 30.80
CA TYR A 151 8.65 -3.91 29.75
C TYR A 151 7.92 -4.93 28.89
N VAL A 152 6.63 -4.72 28.67
CA VAL A 152 5.78 -5.54 27.82
C VAL A 152 5.06 -4.62 26.84
N ASN A 153 5.09 -4.98 25.57
CA ASN A 153 4.41 -4.29 24.49
C ASN A 153 3.51 -5.29 23.76
N THR A 154 2.26 -4.90 23.54
CA THR A 154 1.38 -5.67 22.65
C THR A 154 1.74 -5.40 21.18
N PRO A 155 1.45 -6.33 20.28
CA PRO A 155 1.40 -5.99 18.86
C PRO A 155 0.36 -4.90 18.61
N VAL A 156 0.53 -4.15 17.53
CA VAL A 156 -0.47 -3.17 17.09
C VAL A 156 -1.61 -3.92 16.40
N PHE A 157 -2.81 -3.70 16.87
CA PHE A 157 -4.03 -4.25 16.28
C PHE A 157 -4.61 -3.23 15.31
N TYR A 158 -4.61 -3.55 14.02
CA TYR A 158 -5.14 -2.67 12.97
C TYR A 158 -6.48 -3.16 12.44
N ASP A 159 -7.39 -2.23 12.24
CA ASP A 159 -8.58 -2.39 11.40
C ASP A 159 -8.40 -1.51 10.17
N LEU A 160 -8.12 -2.14 9.03
CA LEU A 160 -7.77 -1.47 7.79
C LEU A 160 -8.80 -1.78 6.71
N THR A 161 -9.26 -0.74 6.04
CA THR A 161 -10.09 -0.84 4.85
C THR A 161 -9.26 -0.47 3.63
N MET A 162 -9.18 -1.39 2.68
CA MET A 162 -8.51 -1.19 1.39
C MET A 162 -9.54 -1.09 0.28
N ARG A 163 -9.40 -0.07 -0.56
CA ARG A 163 -10.21 0.13 -1.76
C ARG A 163 -9.30 0.37 -2.93
N GLY A 164 -9.48 -0.41 -3.99
CA GLY A 164 -8.78 -0.24 -5.24
C GLY A 164 -9.77 0.02 -6.37
N ALA A 165 -9.35 0.79 -7.36
CA ALA A 165 -10.04 0.99 -8.62
C ALA A 165 -9.02 0.86 -9.76
N TYR A 166 -9.51 0.30 -10.86
CA TYR A 166 -8.80 0.16 -12.12
C TYR A 166 -9.67 0.76 -13.23
N ASP A 167 -9.04 1.49 -14.14
CA ASP A 167 -9.68 2.03 -15.33
C ASP A 167 -8.75 1.86 -16.54
#